data_2f8429ffc898a348f08a9db340cc7a6d
#
_entry.id   2f8429ffc898a348f08a9db340cc7a6d
#
_cell.length_a   1.000
_cell.length_b   1.000
_cell.length_c   1.000
_cell.angle_alpha   90.00
_cell.angle_beta   90.00
_cell.angle_gamma   90.00
#
_symmetry.space_group_name_H-M   'P 1'
#
loop_
_entity.id
_entity.type
_entity.pdbx_description
1 polymer ?
#
loop_
_entity_poly.entity_id
_entity_poly.type
_entity_poly.pdbx_seq_one_letter_code
_entity_poly.pdbx_strand_id
1 'polypeptide(L)'
;SYIKLFLDTFEKQLHCEVQILRTTTDSPSKYEIDEMIHSADLIYLGGGNYIHMFTQWKEHRLDEKLLLALQQGTLIAGYSAGAMCWFTSSIRSDYEGSGYIESNGWGIVNKRFCPHYNQLNRMNAFHSFLQNHQGNIEGIALEDNCALYITEESFEIIGEPEKAWEFYMSDKTLIRQHFDITLKSYL
;
A
#
# COMPACT_ATOMS: atom_id res chain seq x y z
N SER A 1 -16.00 -10.51 -9.60
CA SER A 1 -15.45 -10.12 -8.29
C SER A 1 -13.94 -9.91 -8.43
N TYR A 2 -13.35 -9.13 -7.57
CA TYR A 2 -11.91 -8.86 -7.51
C TYR A 2 -11.07 -10.16 -7.45
N ILE A 3 -11.47 -11.11 -6.60
CA ILE A 3 -10.82 -12.42 -6.49
C ILE A 3 -10.85 -13.17 -7.84
N LYS A 4 -11.96 -13.10 -8.58
CA LYS A 4 -12.04 -13.74 -9.88
C LYS A 4 -11.02 -13.16 -10.86
N LEU A 5 -10.88 -11.84 -10.91
CA LEU A 5 -9.88 -11.19 -11.76
C LEU A 5 -8.46 -11.62 -11.38
N PHE A 6 -8.17 -11.69 -10.09
CA PHE A 6 -6.88 -12.14 -9.57
C PHE A 6 -6.56 -13.59 -10.01
N LEU A 7 -7.51 -14.51 -9.80
CA LEU A 7 -7.36 -15.92 -10.24
C LEU A 7 -7.23 -16.03 -11.75
N ASP A 8 -8.03 -15.28 -12.51
CA ASP A 8 -7.93 -15.31 -13.98
C ASP A 8 -6.55 -14.85 -14.45
N THR A 9 -5.94 -13.89 -13.77
CA THR A 9 -4.59 -13.41 -14.12
C THR A 9 -3.50 -14.33 -13.63
N PHE A 10 -3.42 -14.57 -12.33
CA PHE A 10 -2.28 -15.27 -11.74
C PHE A 10 -2.33 -16.79 -11.95
N GLU A 11 -3.49 -17.42 -11.77
CA GLU A 11 -3.61 -18.86 -11.90
C GLU A 11 -3.71 -19.28 -13.37
N LYS A 12 -4.59 -18.62 -14.17
CA LYS A 12 -4.88 -19.10 -15.54
C LYS A 12 -3.91 -18.55 -16.58
N GLN A 13 -3.50 -17.26 -16.49
CA GLN A 13 -2.62 -16.65 -17.49
C GLN A 13 -1.15 -16.84 -17.14
N LEU A 14 -0.80 -16.65 -15.86
CA LEU A 14 0.59 -16.72 -15.39
C LEU A 14 0.98 -18.10 -14.84
N HIS A 15 0.02 -19.03 -14.72
CA HIS A 15 0.23 -20.40 -14.23
C HIS A 15 0.86 -20.48 -12.83
N CYS A 16 0.53 -19.52 -11.97
CA CYS A 16 0.93 -19.53 -10.56
C CYS A 16 0.01 -20.47 -9.76
N GLU A 17 0.53 -21.13 -8.75
CA GLU A 17 -0.28 -21.75 -7.70
C GLU A 17 -0.82 -20.65 -6.80
N VAL A 18 -2.16 -20.52 -6.69
CA VAL A 18 -2.78 -19.43 -5.95
C VAL A 18 -3.52 -19.95 -4.72
N GLN A 19 -3.18 -19.44 -3.57
CA GLN A 19 -3.90 -19.65 -2.30
C GLN A 19 -4.57 -18.36 -1.87
N ILE A 20 -5.76 -18.42 -1.27
CA ILE A 20 -6.52 -17.26 -0.82
C ILE A 20 -6.71 -17.30 0.68
N LEU A 21 -6.05 -16.38 1.39
CA LEU A 21 -6.23 -16.19 2.82
C LEU A 21 -7.34 -15.15 3.08
N ARG A 22 -8.41 -15.55 3.73
CA ARG A 22 -9.56 -14.68 4.09
C ARG A 22 -9.67 -14.54 5.59
N THR A 23 -9.03 -13.54 6.15
CA THR A 23 -9.05 -13.29 7.60
C THR A 23 -10.37 -12.72 8.10
N THR A 24 -11.20 -12.18 7.20
CA THR A 24 -12.46 -11.52 7.58
C THR A 24 -13.68 -12.43 7.54
N THR A 25 -13.63 -13.56 6.86
CA THR A 25 -14.77 -14.45 6.66
C THR A 25 -14.54 -15.87 7.13
N ASP A 26 -13.31 -16.37 7.07
CA ASP A 26 -13.04 -17.80 7.19
C ASP A 26 -12.42 -18.18 8.56
N SER A 27 -12.08 -17.20 9.41
CA SER A 27 -11.46 -17.41 10.74
C SER A 27 -10.31 -18.44 10.72
N PRO A 28 -9.29 -18.25 9.86
CA PRO A 28 -8.21 -19.21 9.72
C PRO A 28 -7.43 -19.38 11.02
N SER A 29 -6.97 -20.60 11.29
CA SER A 29 -6.11 -20.86 12.43
C SER A 29 -4.74 -20.17 12.27
N LYS A 30 -4.06 -19.98 13.40
CA LYS A 30 -2.69 -19.43 13.37
C LYS A 30 -1.77 -20.29 12.50
N TYR A 31 -1.91 -21.61 12.57
CA TYR A 31 -1.10 -22.54 11.79
C TYR A 31 -1.32 -22.39 10.29
N GLU A 32 -2.57 -22.30 9.83
CA GLU A 32 -2.90 -22.08 8.42
C GLU A 32 -2.33 -20.76 7.91
N ILE A 33 -2.42 -19.68 8.70
CA ILE A 33 -1.84 -18.38 8.34
C ILE A 33 -0.31 -18.50 8.21
N ASP A 34 0.35 -19.13 9.17
CA ASP A 34 1.79 -19.27 9.19
C ASP A 34 2.29 -20.11 8.01
N GLU A 35 1.63 -21.22 7.69
CA GLU A 35 1.96 -22.06 6.54
C GLU A 35 1.79 -21.34 5.21
N MET A 36 0.66 -20.65 5.01
CA MET A 36 0.39 -19.92 3.77
C MET A 36 1.39 -18.77 3.55
N ILE A 37 1.75 -18.04 4.60
CA ILE A 37 2.74 -16.95 4.49
C ILE A 37 4.14 -17.51 4.23
N HIS A 38 4.53 -18.58 4.95
CA HIS A 38 5.87 -19.16 4.82
C HIS A 38 6.11 -19.84 3.47
N SER A 39 5.08 -20.42 2.87
CA SER A 39 5.20 -21.11 1.57
C SER A 39 5.08 -20.18 0.35
N ALA A 40 4.76 -18.91 0.56
CA ALA A 40 4.50 -18.00 -0.55
C ALA A 40 5.78 -17.36 -1.11
N ASP A 41 5.97 -17.40 -2.42
CA ASP A 41 6.99 -16.62 -3.14
C ASP A 41 6.54 -15.16 -3.32
N LEU A 42 5.22 -14.95 -3.46
CA LEU A 42 4.58 -13.64 -3.59
C LEU A 42 3.32 -13.57 -2.72
N ILE A 43 3.20 -12.51 -1.95
CA ILE A 43 2.00 -12.22 -1.16
C ILE A 43 1.36 -10.94 -1.71
N TYR A 44 0.07 -11.03 -2.09
CA TYR A 44 -0.68 -9.89 -2.58
C TYR A 44 -1.76 -9.47 -1.60
N LEU A 45 -1.63 -8.24 -1.09
CA LEU A 45 -2.58 -7.64 -0.16
C LEU A 45 -3.67 -6.89 -0.92
N GLY A 46 -4.89 -7.39 -0.87
CA GLY A 46 -6.04 -6.81 -1.56
C GLY A 46 -6.46 -5.44 -1.00
N GLY A 47 -7.29 -4.74 -1.78
CA GLY A 47 -7.97 -3.52 -1.34
C GLY A 47 -9.27 -3.80 -0.60
N GLY A 48 -9.87 -2.75 -0.02
CA GLY A 48 -11.17 -2.84 0.67
C GLY A 48 -11.33 -1.80 1.78
N ASN A 49 -12.14 -2.13 2.77
CA ASN A 49 -12.29 -1.32 3.97
C ASN A 49 -11.02 -1.39 4.83
N TYR A 50 -10.25 -0.30 4.82
CA TYR A 50 -8.96 -0.23 5.50
C TYR A 50 -9.05 -0.52 7.00
N ILE A 51 -10.04 0.04 7.70
CA ILE A 51 -10.18 -0.13 9.15
C ILE A 51 -10.47 -1.59 9.49
N HIS A 52 -11.42 -2.20 8.80
CA HIS A 52 -11.79 -3.59 9.05
C HIS A 52 -10.61 -4.53 8.76
N MET A 53 -9.96 -4.34 7.63
CA MET A 53 -8.79 -5.12 7.20
C MET A 53 -7.62 -4.96 8.20
N PHE A 54 -7.29 -3.72 8.57
CA PHE A 54 -6.16 -3.44 9.45
C PHE A 54 -6.40 -3.97 10.88
N THR A 55 -7.65 -3.94 11.37
CA THR A 55 -8.04 -4.54 12.65
C THR A 55 -7.84 -6.06 12.62
N GLN A 56 -8.34 -6.73 11.59
CA GLN A 56 -8.19 -8.17 11.43
C GLN A 56 -6.72 -8.60 11.31
N TRP A 57 -5.93 -7.84 10.57
CA TRP A 57 -4.51 -8.12 10.45
C TRP A 57 -3.77 -7.99 11.78
N LYS A 58 -4.13 -7.02 12.60
CA LYS A 58 -3.58 -6.84 13.94
C LYS A 58 -3.94 -8.01 14.88
N GLU A 59 -5.18 -8.48 14.84
CA GLU A 59 -5.64 -9.64 15.61
C GLU A 59 -4.84 -10.91 15.28
N HIS A 60 -4.50 -11.11 14.02
CA HIS A 60 -3.70 -12.24 13.55
C HIS A 60 -2.19 -11.99 13.56
N ARG A 61 -1.72 -10.82 14.00
CA ARG A 61 -0.32 -10.39 13.96
C ARG A 61 0.29 -10.51 12.55
N LEU A 62 -0.49 -10.17 11.53
CA LEU A 62 -0.04 -10.27 10.14
C LEU A 62 1.06 -9.25 9.82
N ASP A 63 1.08 -8.10 10.46
CA ASP A 63 2.15 -7.11 10.39
C ASP A 63 3.52 -7.72 10.64
N GLU A 64 3.67 -8.43 11.76
CA GLU A 64 4.93 -9.09 12.13
C GLU A 64 5.29 -10.23 11.17
N LYS A 65 4.29 -11.02 10.75
CA LYS A 65 4.50 -12.16 9.87
C LYS A 65 4.90 -11.73 8.46
N LEU A 66 4.23 -10.71 7.94
CA LEU A 66 4.53 -10.14 6.62
C LEU A 66 5.89 -9.45 6.61
N LEU A 67 6.25 -8.75 7.68
CA LEU A 67 7.58 -8.16 7.80
C LEU A 67 8.68 -9.23 7.82
N LEU A 68 8.44 -10.33 8.54
CA LEU A 68 9.38 -11.46 8.56
C LEU A 68 9.50 -12.10 7.18
N ALA A 69 8.38 -12.33 6.47
CA ALA A 69 8.38 -12.87 5.11
C ALA A 69 9.16 -11.96 4.15
N LEU A 70 8.94 -10.63 4.24
CA LEU A 70 9.70 -9.65 3.45
C LEU A 70 11.21 -9.76 3.70
N GLN A 71 11.62 -9.85 4.97
CA GLN A 71 13.05 -10.02 5.35
C GLN A 71 13.65 -11.34 4.85
N GLN A 72 12.83 -12.36 4.65
CA GLN A 72 13.23 -13.66 4.10
C GLN A 72 13.22 -13.69 2.56
N GLY A 73 12.87 -12.59 1.91
CA GLY A 73 12.92 -12.43 0.45
C GLY A 73 11.58 -12.67 -0.26
N THR A 74 10.49 -12.89 0.47
CA THR A 74 9.14 -12.98 -0.14
C THR A 74 8.77 -11.64 -0.76
N LEU A 75 8.36 -11.65 -2.03
CA LEU A 75 7.85 -10.45 -2.68
C LEU A 75 6.48 -10.09 -2.13
N ILE A 76 6.29 -8.85 -1.69
CA ILE A 76 4.98 -8.41 -1.19
C ILE A 76 4.45 -7.27 -2.05
N ALA A 77 3.24 -7.43 -2.54
CA ALA A 77 2.52 -6.43 -3.30
C ALA A 77 1.25 -6.00 -2.56
N GLY A 78 0.84 -4.76 -2.76
CA GLY A 78 -0.37 -4.23 -2.16
C GLY A 78 -1.18 -3.37 -3.14
N TYR A 79 -2.49 -3.45 -3.07
CA TYR A 79 -3.39 -2.63 -3.86
C TYR A 79 -4.31 -1.79 -2.97
N SER A 80 -4.40 -0.49 -3.22
CA SER A 80 -5.28 0.43 -2.47
C SER A 80 -5.03 0.32 -0.96
N ALA A 81 -5.99 -0.16 -0.18
CA ALA A 81 -5.87 -0.38 1.25
C ALA A 81 -4.69 -1.33 1.60
N GLY A 82 -4.44 -2.35 0.79
CA GLY A 82 -3.29 -3.26 0.96
C GLY A 82 -1.93 -2.62 0.69
N ALA A 83 -1.89 -1.53 -0.08
CA ALA A 83 -0.69 -0.71 -0.24
C ALA A 83 -0.52 0.28 0.91
N MET A 84 -1.61 0.84 1.43
CA MET A 84 -1.60 1.89 2.46
C MET A 84 -0.91 1.44 3.76
N CYS A 85 -1.03 0.18 4.12
CA CYS A 85 -0.51 -0.34 5.39
C CYS A 85 1.02 -0.26 5.53
N TRP A 86 1.75 -0.20 4.44
CA TRP A 86 3.22 -0.16 4.44
C TRP A 86 3.81 1.20 4.81
N PHE A 87 3.05 2.26 4.60
CA PHE A 87 3.49 3.64 4.82
C PHE A 87 3.26 4.10 6.26
N THR A 88 3.89 5.21 6.65
CA THR A 88 3.66 5.83 7.97
C THR A 88 2.20 6.21 8.16
N SER A 89 1.61 6.84 7.15
CA SER A 89 0.17 7.13 7.11
C SER A 89 -0.34 7.29 5.68
N SER A 90 -1.64 7.21 5.53
CA SER A 90 -2.34 7.35 4.24
C SER A 90 -3.70 7.99 4.46
N ILE A 91 -4.33 8.46 3.39
CA ILE A 91 -5.72 8.89 3.44
C ILE A 91 -6.65 7.78 2.96
N ARG A 92 -7.63 7.43 3.77
CA ARG A 92 -8.72 6.50 3.43
C ARG A 92 -10.03 7.23 3.26
N SER A 93 -10.99 6.60 2.61
CA SER A 93 -12.37 7.10 2.60
C SER A 93 -12.93 7.10 4.03
N ASP A 94 -13.70 8.13 4.35
CA ASP A 94 -14.51 8.15 5.55
C ASP A 94 -15.76 7.29 5.30
N TYR A 95 -15.88 6.17 6.02
CA TYR A 95 -16.98 5.23 5.83
C TYR A 95 -18.28 5.66 6.53
N GLU A 96 -18.19 6.67 7.41
CA GLU A 96 -19.34 7.22 8.15
C GLU A 96 -19.75 8.61 7.62
N GLY A 97 -18.91 9.23 6.80
CA GLY A 97 -19.10 10.55 6.23
C GLY A 97 -18.79 10.63 4.74
N SER A 98 -18.66 11.84 4.24
CA SER A 98 -18.37 12.12 2.83
C SER A 98 -16.99 12.74 2.67
N GLY A 99 -15.92 12.01 2.92
CA GLY A 99 -14.59 12.60 2.83
C GLY A 99 -13.47 11.62 2.94
N TYR A 100 -12.31 12.12 3.38
CA TYR A 100 -11.12 11.34 3.59
C TYR A 100 -10.54 11.63 4.97
N ILE A 101 -10.03 10.59 5.60
CA ILE A 101 -9.45 10.63 6.94
C ILE A 101 -8.04 10.03 6.89
N GLU A 102 -7.09 10.63 7.61
CA GLU A 102 -5.79 10.05 7.85
C GLU A 102 -5.90 8.73 8.60
N SER A 103 -5.09 7.76 8.21
CA SER A 103 -4.95 6.49 8.91
C SER A 103 -3.50 6.07 8.92
N ASN A 104 -3.02 5.68 10.10
CA ASN A 104 -1.66 5.16 10.27
C ASN A 104 -1.53 3.79 9.63
N GLY A 105 -0.37 3.52 9.08
CA GLY A 105 0.08 2.20 8.65
C GLY A 105 1.15 1.64 9.58
N TRP A 106 1.94 0.71 9.08
CA TRP A 106 3.03 0.08 9.83
C TRP A 106 4.32 0.91 9.84
N GLY A 107 4.43 1.90 8.95
CA GLY A 107 5.57 2.81 8.90
C GLY A 107 6.87 2.19 8.36
N ILE A 108 6.77 1.10 7.61
CA ILE A 108 7.94 0.47 6.95
C ILE A 108 8.52 1.43 5.91
N VAL A 109 7.67 2.05 5.12
CA VAL A 109 8.04 3.16 4.24
C VAL A 109 7.75 4.47 4.97
N ASN A 110 8.81 5.19 5.35
CA ASN A 110 8.68 6.42 6.14
C ASN A 110 8.20 7.61 5.30
N LYS A 111 7.06 7.44 4.64
CA LYS A 111 6.39 8.46 3.83
C LYS A 111 4.87 8.38 4.03
N ARG A 112 4.16 9.40 3.59
CA ARG A 112 2.70 9.43 3.50
C ARG A 112 2.27 8.97 2.13
N PHE A 113 1.14 8.26 2.04
CA PHE A 113 0.73 7.63 0.79
C PHE A 113 -0.70 7.99 0.38
N CYS A 114 -0.90 8.19 -0.92
CA CYS A 114 -2.21 8.39 -1.51
C CYS A 114 -2.40 7.47 -2.73
N PRO A 115 -3.17 6.37 -2.61
CA PRO A 115 -3.62 5.61 -3.77
C PRO A 115 -4.73 6.33 -4.51
N HIS A 116 -4.97 5.98 -5.78
CA HIS A 116 -6.05 6.55 -6.61
C HIS A 116 -6.00 8.09 -6.69
N TYR A 117 -4.82 8.64 -6.85
CA TYR A 117 -4.58 10.07 -6.82
C TYR A 117 -5.25 10.83 -7.98
N ASN A 118 -5.61 10.14 -9.07
CA ASN A 118 -6.45 10.65 -10.16
C ASN A 118 -7.88 11.02 -9.74
N GLN A 119 -8.33 10.64 -8.54
CA GLN A 119 -9.63 11.05 -8.00
C GLN A 119 -9.53 12.45 -7.38
N LEU A 120 -10.16 13.46 -7.99
CA LEU A 120 -10.02 14.88 -7.62
C LEU A 120 -10.23 15.14 -6.11
N ASN A 121 -11.28 14.57 -5.52
CA ASN A 121 -11.57 14.77 -4.09
C ASN A 121 -10.47 14.16 -3.20
N ARG A 122 -9.93 13.02 -3.58
CA ARG A 122 -8.84 12.38 -2.85
C ARG A 122 -7.54 13.17 -3.00
N MET A 123 -7.24 13.64 -4.19
CA MET A 123 -6.11 14.52 -4.46
C MET A 123 -6.15 15.76 -3.57
N ASN A 124 -7.28 16.48 -3.54
CA ASN A 124 -7.44 17.68 -2.74
C ASN A 124 -7.31 17.39 -1.23
N ALA A 125 -7.90 16.29 -0.77
CA ALA A 125 -7.78 15.86 0.62
C ALA A 125 -6.33 15.54 1.00
N PHE A 126 -5.59 14.87 0.11
CA PHE A 126 -4.18 14.57 0.35
C PHE A 126 -3.31 15.83 0.42
N HIS A 127 -3.52 16.80 -0.47
CA HIS A 127 -2.83 18.09 -0.40
C HIS A 127 -3.11 18.81 0.91
N SER A 128 -4.38 18.91 1.32
CA SER A 128 -4.77 19.53 2.59
C SER A 128 -4.15 18.81 3.78
N PHE A 129 -4.12 17.50 3.75
CA PHE A 129 -3.49 16.67 4.75
C PHE A 129 -1.98 16.94 4.89
N LEU A 130 -1.25 16.98 3.76
CA LEU A 130 0.18 17.28 3.77
C LEU A 130 0.46 18.71 4.25
N GLN A 131 -0.33 19.71 3.82
CA GLN A 131 -0.15 21.12 4.20
C GLN A 131 -0.42 21.39 5.68
N ASN A 132 -1.33 20.65 6.30
CA ASN A 132 -1.70 20.84 7.72
C ASN A 132 -0.76 20.11 8.68
N HIS A 133 0.16 19.30 8.19
CA HIS A 133 1.14 18.63 9.04
C HIS A 133 2.31 19.55 9.39
N GLN A 134 2.78 19.43 10.64
CA GLN A 134 3.99 20.13 11.09
C GLN A 134 5.22 19.22 10.89
N GLY A 135 6.31 19.79 10.38
CA GLY A 135 7.59 19.10 10.24
C GLY A 135 7.97 18.79 8.79
N ASN A 136 8.99 17.96 8.64
CA ASN A 136 9.47 17.54 7.34
C ASN A 136 8.48 16.51 6.76
N ILE A 137 7.78 16.88 5.70
CA ILE A 137 6.71 16.07 5.13
C ILE A 137 7.18 15.54 3.80
N GLU A 138 7.12 14.23 3.67
CA GLU A 138 7.33 13.56 2.41
C GLU A 138 6.12 12.67 2.10
N GLY A 139 5.64 12.76 0.89
CA GLY A 139 4.48 12.00 0.42
C GLY A 139 4.71 11.37 -0.94
N ILE A 140 4.03 10.27 -1.18
CA ILE A 140 3.96 9.60 -2.48
C ILE A 140 2.50 9.45 -2.85
N ALA A 141 2.16 9.75 -4.10
CA ALA A 141 0.83 9.48 -4.62
C ALA A 141 0.92 8.74 -5.95
N LEU A 142 0.07 7.75 -6.10
CA LEU A 142 -0.04 6.94 -7.32
C LEU A 142 -1.45 7.04 -7.88
N GLU A 143 -1.54 7.28 -9.17
CA GLU A 143 -2.78 7.18 -9.93
C GLU A 143 -3.08 5.72 -10.27
N ASP A 144 -4.27 5.45 -10.80
CA ASP A 144 -4.62 4.12 -11.29
C ASP A 144 -3.71 3.68 -12.44
N ASN A 145 -3.44 2.38 -12.56
CA ASN A 145 -2.54 1.76 -13.53
C ASN A 145 -1.06 2.17 -13.38
N CYS A 146 -0.67 2.55 -12.19
CA CYS A 146 0.70 2.86 -11.83
C CYS A 146 1.07 2.11 -10.55
N ALA A 147 2.25 1.54 -10.48
CA ALA A 147 2.78 0.88 -9.29
C ALA A 147 4.19 1.37 -8.97
N LEU A 148 4.51 1.35 -7.68
CA LEU A 148 5.84 1.64 -7.16
C LEU A 148 6.46 0.33 -6.68
N TYR A 149 7.57 -0.06 -7.27
CA TYR A 149 8.41 -1.17 -6.81
C TYR A 149 9.53 -0.61 -5.95
N ILE A 150 9.65 -1.12 -4.73
CA ILE A 150 10.60 -0.65 -3.71
C ILE A 150 11.57 -1.78 -3.38
N THR A 151 12.85 -1.50 -3.47
CA THR A 151 13.93 -2.36 -2.95
C THR A 151 14.71 -1.63 -1.87
N GLU A 152 15.69 -2.29 -1.25
CA GLU A 152 16.60 -1.63 -0.29
C GLU A 152 17.41 -0.49 -0.92
N GLU A 153 17.66 -0.55 -2.23
CA GLU A 153 18.57 0.37 -2.91
C GLU A 153 17.86 1.35 -3.84
N SER A 154 16.64 1.03 -4.29
CA SER A 154 16.00 1.77 -5.39
C SER A 154 14.48 1.76 -5.35
N PHE A 155 13.93 2.68 -6.14
CA PHE A 155 12.53 2.68 -6.54
C PHE A 155 12.42 2.59 -8.05
N GLU A 156 11.39 1.87 -8.49
CA GLU A 156 11.00 1.82 -9.89
C GLU A 156 9.50 2.08 -10.02
N ILE A 157 9.13 2.83 -11.04
CA ILE A 157 7.72 2.98 -11.41
C ILE A 157 7.41 1.96 -12.49
N ILE A 158 6.40 1.14 -12.21
CA ILE A 158 5.84 0.19 -13.17
C ILE A 158 4.56 0.79 -13.74
N GLY A 159 4.49 0.90 -15.05
CA GLY A 159 3.40 1.54 -15.78
C GLY A 159 3.78 2.91 -16.32
N GLU A 160 2.94 3.92 -16.14
CA GLU A 160 3.12 5.27 -16.67
C GLU A 160 3.80 6.18 -15.62
N PRO A 161 5.09 6.54 -15.75
CA PRO A 161 5.82 7.31 -14.73
C PRO A 161 5.19 8.67 -14.40
N GLU A 162 4.52 9.30 -15.36
CA GLU A 162 3.79 10.54 -15.18
C GLU A 162 2.57 10.41 -14.24
N LYS A 163 2.19 9.21 -13.86
CA LYS A 163 1.14 8.90 -12.88
C LYS A 163 1.64 8.73 -11.46
N ALA A 164 2.93 8.84 -11.24
CA ALA A 164 3.56 8.77 -9.92
C ALA A 164 4.05 10.15 -9.48
N TRP A 165 3.72 10.53 -8.26
CA TRP A 165 3.98 11.86 -7.72
C TRP A 165 4.71 11.77 -6.39
N GLU A 166 5.68 12.65 -6.22
CA GLU A 166 6.41 12.87 -4.97
C GLU A 166 6.07 14.25 -4.39
N PHE A 167 6.02 14.32 -3.07
CA PHE A 167 5.72 15.55 -2.33
C PHE A 167 6.75 15.78 -1.24
N TYR A 168 7.16 17.01 -1.09
CA TYR A 168 8.02 17.45 0.02
C TYR A 168 7.78 18.92 0.35
N MET A 169 8.20 19.33 1.55
CA MET A 169 8.16 20.75 1.95
C MET A 169 9.47 21.45 1.60
N SER A 170 9.37 22.61 0.96
CA SER A 170 10.47 23.53 0.75
C SER A 170 10.04 24.93 1.16
N ASP A 171 10.72 25.53 2.14
CA ASP A 171 10.42 26.88 2.64
C ASP A 171 8.93 27.11 2.96
N LYS A 172 8.31 26.17 3.66
CA LYS A 172 6.87 26.15 4.01
C LYS A 172 5.92 26.01 2.81
N THR A 173 6.44 25.72 1.63
CA THR A 173 5.64 25.47 0.43
C THR A 173 5.64 23.97 0.14
N LEU A 174 4.46 23.41 -0.09
CA LEU A 174 4.33 22.03 -0.54
C LEU A 174 4.70 21.94 -2.02
N ILE A 175 5.77 21.24 -2.31
CA ILE A 175 6.22 20.97 -3.68
C ILE A 175 5.65 19.63 -4.12
N ARG A 176 5.13 19.59 -5.34
CA ARG A 176 4.70 18.39 -6.04
C ARG A 176 5.52 18.24 -7.32
N GLN A 177 6.10 17.09 -7.51
CA GLN A 177 6.80 16.76 -8.76
C GLN A 177 6.50 15.32 -9.17
N HIS A 178 6.79 14.99 -10.42
CA HIS A 178 6.81 13.59 -10.83
C HIS A 178 7.91 12.84 -10.08
N PHE A 179 7.68 11.57 -9.85
CA PHE A 179 8.62 10.74 -9.11
C PHE A 179 9.95 10.67 -9.87
N ASP A 180 11.04 11.06 -9.19
CA ASP A 180 12.39 10.97 -9.78
C ASP A 180 13.00 9.60 -9.45
N ILE A 181 13.08 8.77 -10.48
CA ILE A 181 13.56 7.38 -10.40
C ILE A 181 15.08 7.32 -10.13
N THR A 182 15.80 8.42 -10.28
CA THR A 182 17.27 8.37 -10.38
C THR A 182 18.02 8.45 -9.04
N LEU A 183 17.38 8.71 -7.92
CA LEU A 183 18.15 9.21 -6.77
C LEU A 183 17.64 8.90 -5.37
N LYS A 184 17.10 7.76 -4.96
CA LYS A 184 16.93 7.65 -3.48
C LYS A 184 16.77 6.22 -2.94
N SER A 185 17.66 5.84 -2.03
CA SER A 185 17.44 4.83 -0.99
C SER A 185 16.44 5.39 0.04
N TYR A 186 15.38 4.66 0.39
CA TYR A 186 14.30 5.12 1.28
C TYR A 186 13.93 4.12 2.40
N LEU A 187 14.72 3.10 2.61
CA LEU A 187 14.62 2.19 3.74
C LEU A 187 15.54 2.58 4.87
#